data_c286dd3b8fbf992be3ad5204e922a80c
#
_entry.id   c286dd3b8fbf992be3ad5204e922a80c
#
_cell.length_a   1.000
_cell.length_b   1.000
_cell.length_c   1.000
_cell.angle_alpha   90.00
_cell.angle_beta   90.00
_cell.angle_gamma   90.00
#
_symmetry.space_group_name_H-M   'P 1'
#
loop_
_entity.id
_entity.type
_entity.pdbx_description
1 polymer ?
#
loop_
_entity_poly.entity_id
_entity_poly.type
_entity_poly.pdbx_seq_one_letter_code
_entity_poly.pdbx_strand_id
1 'polypeptide(L)'
;ALNQLDIFCITGNGADVNVQKQADVPHADLVIACASTDELNMLSCLLAKRLGAKHTIARVRNPVYYRQIDILKEDLHLRQAR
;
A
#
# COMPACT_ATOMS: atom_id res chain seq x y z
N ALA A 1 -22.78 0.64 -14.29
CA ALA A 1 -22.34 0.35 -13.29
C ALA A 1 -21.38 1.20 -12.74
N LEU A 2 -21.87 1.49 -11.98
CA LEU A 2 -21.46 2.35 -11.26
C LEU A 2 -20.39 2.00 -10.44
N ASN A 3 -19.52 2.73 -10.23
CA ASN A 3 -18.70 2.70 -9.05
C ASN A 3 -17.97 1.42 -8.81
N GLN A 4 -17.49 0.82 -9.88
CA GLN A 4 -16.53 -0.23 -9.72
C GLN A 4 -15.25 0.37 -9.25
N LEU A 5 -14.79 -0.09 -8.09
CA LEU A 5 -13.52 0.32 -7.54
C LEU A 5 -12.40 -0.56 -8.07
N ASP A 6 -11.29 0.07 -8.44
CA ASP A 6 -10.09 -0.66 -8.82
C ASP A 6 -9.29 -0.96 -7.56
N ILE A 7 -9.30 -2.22 -7.15
CA ILE A 7 -8.62 -2.69 -5.95
C ILE A 7 -7.51 -3.64 -6.35
N PHE A 8 -6.29 -3.36 -5.91
CA PHE A 8 -5.12 -4.20 -6.17
C PHE A 8 -4.57 -4.76 -4.88
N CYS A 9 -4.31 -6.06 -4.87
CA CYS A 9 -3.60 -6.72 -3.78
C CYS A 9 -2.16 -6.95 -4.22
N ILE A 10 -1.22 -6.44 -3.46
CA ILE A 10 0.21 -6.57 -3.75
C ILE A 10 0.80 -7.65 -2.86
N THR A 11 1.45 -8.63 -3.49
CA THR A 11 2.22 -9.67 -2.81
C THR A 11 3.59 -9.77 -3.48
N GLY A 12 4.56 -10.34 -2.79
CA GLY A 12 5.88 -10.56 -3.39
C GLY A 12 6.60 -9.27 -3.77
N ASN A 13 6.80 -9.03 -5.05
CA ASN A 13 7.61 -7.91 -5.54
C ASN A 13 6.87 -6.58 -5.62
N GLY A 14 5.89 -6.37 -4.77
CA GLY A 14 5.09 -5.16 -4.78
C GLY A 14 5.86 -3.88 -4.47
N ALA A 15 7.09 -3.98 -3.97
CA ALA A 15 7.93 -2.81 -3.73
C ALA A 15 8.65 -2.33 -4.99
N ASP A 16 8.43 -2.96 -6.14
CA ASP A 16 9.05 -2.60 -7.41
C ASP A 16 8.13 -1.63 -8.17
N VAL A 17 8.66 -0.46 -8.48
CA VAL A 17 7.92 0.58 -9.21
C VAL A 17 7.40 0.07 -10.56
N ASN A 18 8.21 -0.70 -11.28
CA ASN A 18 7.80 -1.20 -12.58
C ASN A 18 6.66 -2.20 -12.48
N VAL A 19 6.70 -3.06 -11.48
CA VAL A 19 5.62 -4.00 -11.23
C VAL A 19 4.32 -3.26 -10.92
N GLN A 20 4.39 -2.24 -10.09
CA GLN A 20 3.21 -1.45 -9.75
C GLN A 20 2.65 -0.70 -10.96
N LYS A 21 3.50 -0.13 -11.79
CA LYS A 21 3.07 0.55 -13.01
C LYS A 21 2.40 -0.40 -13.98
N GLN A 22 2.95 -1.60 -14.16
CA GLN A 22 2.35 -2.61 -15.03
C GLN A 22 0.99 -3.06 -14.54
N ALA A 23 0.78 -3.07 -13.23
CA ALA A 23 -0.49 -3.42 -12.64
C ALA A 23 -1.49 -2.27 -12.60
N ASP A 24 -1.14 -1.12 -13.18
CA ASP A 24 -1.98 0.07 -13.21
C ASP A 24 -2.27 0.66 -11.82
N VAL A 25 -1.36 0.48 -10.89
CA VAL A 25 -1.48 1.02 -9.53
C VAL A 25 -1.72 2.53 -9.51
N PRO A 26 -1.14 3.34 -10.41
CA PRO A 26 -1.41 4.78 -10.42
C PRO A 26 -2.90 5.16 -10.53
N HIS A 27 -3.72 4.27 -11.10
CA HIS A 27 -5.14 4.50 -11.24
C HIS A 27 -5.98 3.72 -10.22
N ALA A 28 -5.32 3.12 -9.23
CA ALA A 28 -6.03 2.31 -8.23
C ALA A 28 -6.80 3.16 -7.25
N ASP A 29 -7.99 2.72 -6.90
CA ASP A 29 -8.75 3.31 -5.81
C ASP A 29 -8.23 2.85 -4.45
N LEU A 30 -7.78 1.60 -4.36
CA LEU A 30 -7.29 1.01 -3.13
C LEU A 30 -6.19 0.00 -3.44
N VAL A 31 -5.09 0.10 -2.72
CA VAL A 31 -4.00 -0.86 -2.78
C VAL A 31 -3.82 -1.50 -1.40
N ILE A 32 -3.84 -2.83 -1.36
CA ILE A 32 -3.64 -3.59 -0.13
C ILE A 32 -2.33 -4.35 -0.26
N ALA A 33 -1.38 -4.09 0.62
CA ALA A 33 -0.10 -4.77 0.61
C ALA A 33 -0.08 -5.87 1.67
N CYS A 34 0.03 -7.12 1.21
CA CYS A 34 -0.02 -8.32 2.02
C CYS A 34 1.18 -9.24 1.79
N ALA A 35 2.34 -8.68 1.55
CA ALA A 35 3.56 -9.45 1.37
C ALA A 35 4.00 -10.08 2.69
N SER A 36 5.07 -10.88 2.63
CA SER A 36 5.51 -11.68 3.77
C SER A 36 6.13 -10.85 4.90
N THR A 37 6.58 -9.64 4.65
CA THR A 37 7.21 -8.80 5.66
C THR A 37 6.52 -7.45 5.78
N ASP A 38 6.54 -6.89 6.97
CA ASP A 38 5.97 -5.58 7.24
C ASP A 38 6.68 -4.51 6.43
N GLU A 39 8.00 -4.62 6.31
CA GLU A 39 8.81 -3.65 5.57
C GLU A 39 8.40 -3.58 4.11
N LEU A 40 8.19 -4.75 3.48
CA LEU A 40 7.72 -4.79 2.10
C LEU A 40 6.32 -4.18 1.97
N ASN A 41 5.47 -4.45 2.94
CA ASN A 41 4.10 -3.93 2.91
C ASN A 41 4.10 -2.41 3.02
N MET A 42 4.89 -1.87 3.93
CA MET A 42 4.98 -0.43 4.10
C MET A 42 5.59 0.24 2.87
N LEU A 43 6.69 -0.31 2.35
CA LEU A 43 7.34 0.26 1.17
C LEU A 43 6.43 0.19 -0.06
N SER A 44 5.72 -0.92 -0.24
CA SER A 44 4.79 -1.06 -1.35
C SER A 44 3.69 -0.01 -1.31
N CYS A 45 3.17 0.26 -0.12
CA CYS A 45 2.15 1.28 0.06
C CYS A 45 2.68 2.69 -0.19
N LEU A 46 3.91 2.97 0.25
CA LEU A 46 4.54 4.25 -0.03
C LEU A 46 4.67 4.47 -1.53
N LEU A 47 5.19 3.49 -2.25
CA LEU A 47 5.32 3.58 -3.69
C LEU A 47 3.98 3.73 -4.38
N ALA A 48 3.00 2.94 -3.97
CA ALA A 48 1.67 3.01 -4.56
C ALA A 48 1.05 4.39 -4.37
N LYS A 49 1.21 4.96 -3.19
CA LYS A 49 0.67 6.29 -2.91
C LYS A 49 1.37 7.36 -3.74
N ARG A 50 2.68 7.26 -3.85
CA ARG A 50 3.47 8.21 -4.66
C ARG A 50 3.14 8.10 -6.14
N LEU A 51 2.76 6.91 -6.61
CA LEU A 51 2.38 6.70 -8.00
C LEU A 51 0.95 7.16 -8.31
N GLY A 52 0.15 7.40 -7.30
CA GLY A 52 -1.18 7.96 -7.52
C GLY A 52 -2.35 7.16 -6.97
N ALA A 53 -2.12 6.05 -6.28
CA ALA A 53 -3.21 5.31 -5.65
C ALA A 53 -3.94 6.19 -4.65
N LYS A 54 -5.26 6.11 -4.63
CA LYS A 54 -6.05 6.97 -3.76
C LYS A 54 -5.94 6.58 -2.30
N HIS A 55 -5.99 5.30 -2.02
CA HIS A 55 -5.90 4.76 -0.66
C HIS A 55 -4.98 3.56 -0.63
N THR A 56 -4.27 3.39 0.47
CA THR A 56 -3.38 2.24 0.66
C THR A 56 -3.58 1.64 2.04
N ILE A 57 -3.50 0.31 2.12
CA ILE A 57 -3.55 -0.42 3.38
C ILE A 57 -2.35 -1.35 3.43
N ALA A 58 -1.53 -1.22 4.46
CA ALA A 58 -0.39 -2.09 4.67
C ALA A 58 -0.68 -3.05 5.82
N ARG A 59 -0.45 -4.34 5.59
CA ARG A 59 -0.52 -5.33 6.65
C ARG A 59 0.75 -5.23 7.50
N VAL A 60 0.61 -4.87 8.76
CA VAL A 60 1.73 -4.72 9.68
C VAL A 60 1.47 -5.56 10.92
N ARG A 61 2.40 -6.48 11.21
CA ARG A 61 2.27 -7.42 12.32
C ARG A 61 3.09 -6.99 13.54
N ASN A 62 4.23 -6.33 13.31
CA ASN A 62 5.14 -5.96 14.39
C ASN A 62 4.66 -4.68 15.08
N PRO A 63 4.31 -4.75 16.39
CA PRO A 63 3.82 -3.58 17.10
C PRO A 63 4.79 -2.41 17.15
N VAL A 64 6.08 -2.66 16.98
CA VAL A 64 7.09 -1.60 16.95
C VAL A 64 6.79 -0.58 15.85
N TYR A 65 6.23 -1.03 14.75
CA TYR A 65 5.93 -0.14 13.63
C TYR A 65 4.65 0.68 13.81
N TYR A 66 3.80 0.33 14.78
CA TYR A 66 2.53 1.03 14.94
C TYR A 66 2.73 2.50 15.28
N ARG A 67 3.69 2.81 16.13
CA ARG A 67 3.98 4.21 16.48
C ARG A 67 4.55 4.96 15.29
N GLN A 68 5.42 4.31 14.54
CA GLN A 68 6.04 4.92 13.37
C GLN A 68 5.01 5.22 12.29
N ILE A 69 4.06 4.30 12.11
CA ILE A 69 2.98 4.49 11.16
C ILE A 69 2.10 5.66 11.56
N ASP A 70 1.82 5.81 12.85
CA ASP A 70 1.02 6.93 13.32
C ASP A 70 1.67 8.28 13.00
N ILE A 71 3.00 8.35 13.08
CA ILE A 71 3.75 9.54 12.71
C ILE A 71 3.68 9.79 11.21
N LEU A 72 3.82 8.73 10.40
CA LEU A 72 3.89 8.84 8.95
C LEU A 72 2.52 8.89 8.28
N LYS A 73 1.50 8.49 9.00
CA LYS A 73 0.19 8.23 8.46
C LYS A 73 -0.44 9.42 7.76
N GLU A 74 -0.31 10.60 8.32
CA GLU A 74 -0.84 11.80 7.72
C GLU A 74 -0.10 12.18 6.46
N ASP A 75 1.23 12.11 6.49
CA ASP A 75 2.05 12.48 5.36
C ASP A 75 1.94 11.49 4.21
N LEU A 76 1.84 10.21 4.53
CA LEU A 76 1.93 9.14 3.55
C LEU A 76 0.61 8.40 3.34
N HIS A 77 -0.41 8.74 4.12
CA HIS A 77 -1.74 8.12 4.05
C HIS A 77 -1.70 6.59 4.18
N LEU A 78 -0.81 6.08 5.02
CA LEU A 78 -0.73 4.65 5.28
C LEU A 78 -1.79 4.23 6.28
N ARG A 79 -2.33 3.04 6.11
CA ARG A 79 -3.28 2.45 7.03
C ARG A 79 -2.79 1.09 7.48
N GLN A 80 -3.07 0.76 8.74
CA GLN A 80 -2.74 -0.53 9.30
C GLN A 80 -3.86 -1.52 9.02
N ALA A 81 -3.48 -2.75 8.71
CA ALA A 81 -4.39 -3.89 8.65
C ALA A 81 -3.84 -4.98 9.56
N ARG A 82 -4.64 -5.44 10.48
CA ARG A 82 -4.24 -6.47 11.43
C ARG A 82 -4.86 -7.82 11.09
#